data_e630d084e9e5443003c96206858fc350
#
_entry.id   e630d084e9e5443003c96206858fc350
#
_cell.length_a   1.000
_cell.length_b   1.000
_cell.length_c   1.000
_cell.angle_alpha   90.00
_cell.angle_beta   90.00
_cell.angle_gamma   90.00
#
_symmetry.space_group_name_H-M   'P 1'
#
loop_
_entity.id
_entity.type
_entity.pdbx_description
1 polymer ?
#
loop_
_entity_poly.entity_id
_entity_poly.type
_entity_poly.pdbx_seq_one_letter_code
_entity_poly.pdbx_strand_id
1 'polypeptide(L)'
;MFYLPKGPILDYTNKELFNFFFENLKKLAKQKHCVFIKFDPGIVIRELSLHKEVLNAHTDTQSILADIKAIGGIHKGFTTYIEETVQPRFHMGLYPCELKEHLPSSTLRSIKKAQKKNVVVEEAGVQGLDEFAQIMHMTEERKQVHLRGKDYFELLLRTYPKNAHLFLAYVDPKQKMQTLLEKKKQLEDIIAERPNKKKEHELLQTNEEIDSIKTVCEKYPGRTAIAGGIMIGYGKECEMLYAGSNDDFMNFRPQYLLYLTQFEYAFSHGYEFVTMGGIDGDFKDGLSQFKSNFNPVIREYIGEFDLPIHKIMYAAANKLLPSIKKLLKNKK
;
A
#
# COMPACT_ATOMS: atom_id res chain seq x y z
N MET A 1 11.56 -18.34 -18.99
CA MET A 1 11.36 -18.37 -17.53
C MET A 1 9.87 -18.45 -17.24
N PHE A 2 9.46 -19.30 -16.29
CA PHE A 2 8.15 -19.21 -15.66
C PHE A 2 8.30 -18.39 -14.38
N TYR A 3 7.24 -17.62 -14.03
CA TYR A 3 7.17 -16.92 -12.76
C TYR A 3 5.82 -17.16 -12.11
N LEU A 4 5.83 -17.56 -10.84
CA LEU A 4 4.65 -17.82 -10.03
C LEU A 4 4.60 -16.75 -8.92
N PRO A 5 3.99 -15.59 -9.20
CA PRO A 5 3.91 -14.49 -8.22
C PRO A 5 3.06 -14.90 -7.00
N LYS A 6 3.60 -14.67 -5.80
CA LYS A 6 2.98 -15.07 -4.51
C LYS A 6 2.52 -16.54 -4.48
N GLY A 7 3.19 -17.39 -5.25
CA GLY A 7 2.81 -18.79 -5.42
C GLY A 7 4.01 -19.73 -5.46
N PRO A 8 3.75 -21.05 -5.70
CA PRO A 8 2.43 -21.67 -5.83
C PRO A 8 1.64 -21.69 -4.51
N ILE A 9 0.31 -21.57 -4.61
CA ILE A 9 -0.59 -21.70 -3.47
C ILE A 9 -0.89 -23.19 -3.27
N LEU A 10 -0.23 -23.78 -2.29
CA LEU A 10 -0.41 -25.20 -1.94
C LEU A 10 -0.10 -25.42 -0.45
N ASP A 11 -0.52 -26.54 0.09
CA ASP A 11 -0.12 -26.96 1.42
C ASP A 11 1.31 -27.53 1.36
N TYR A 12 2.28 -26.74 1.82
CA TYR A 12 3.70 -27.10 1.83
C TYR A 12 4.04 -28.18 2.87
N THR A 13 3.15 -28.48 3.81
CA THR A 13 3.32 -29.58 4.79
C THR A 13 2.93 -30.92 4.20
N ASN A 14 2.06 -30.95 3.19
CA ASN A 14 1.67 -32.13 2.46
C ASN A 14 2.75 -32.51 1.43
N LYS A 15 3.65 -33.40 1.83
CA LYS A 15 4.80 -33.86 1.02
C LYS A 15 4.42 -34.52 -0.32
N GLU A 16 3.31 -35.26 -0.34
CA GLU A 16 2.83 -35.90 -1.56
C GLU A 16 2.35 -34.86 -2.57
N LEU A 17 1.51 -33.91 -2.13
CA LEU A 17 1.04 -32.81 -2.96
C LEU A 17 2.20 -31.94 -3.45
N PHE A 18 3.14 -31.61 -2.57
CA PHE A 18 4.33 -30.81 -2.89
C PHE A 18 5.16 -31.48 -4.00
N ASN A 19 5.50 -32.75 -3.84
CA ASN A 19 6.28 -33.47 -4.83
C ASN A 19 5.53 -33.63 -6.16
N PHE A 20 4.25 -34.02 -6.12
CA PHE A 20 3.39 -34.10 -7.30
C PHE A 20 3.35 -32.81 -8.08
N PHE A 21 3.12 -31.69 -7.39
CA PHE A 21 3.04 -30.37 -8.03
C PHE A 21 4.37 -30.02 -8.72
N PHE A 22 5.48 -30.05 -7.99
CA PHE A 22 6.76 -29.62 -8.54
C PHE A 22 7.33 -30.58 -9.61
N GLU A 23 7.07 -31.87 -9.53
CA GLU A 23 7.41 -32.81 -10.59
C GLU A 23 6.67 -32.48 -11.90
N ASN A 24 5.36 -32.26 -11.84
CA ASN A 24 4.58 -31.94 -13.02
C ASN A 24 4.92 -30.52 -13.56
N LEU A 25 5.17 -29.56 -12.69
CA LEU A 25 5.62 -28.23 -13.09
C LEU A 25 6.98 -28.29 -13.82
N LYS A 26 7.92 -29.10 -13.35
CA LYS A 26 9.21 -29.35 -14.04
C LYS A 26 9.03 -30.00 -15.41
N LYS A 27 8.11 -31.00 -15.55
CA LYS A 27 7.77 -31.60 -16.83
C LYS A 27 7.23 -30.56 -17.82
N LEU A 28 6.27 -29.73 -17.37
CA LEU A 28 5.72 -28.66 -18.18
C LEU A 28 6.78 -27.63 -18.58
N ALA A 29 7.64 -27.24 -17.65
CA ALA A 29 8.71 -26.29 -17.91
C ALA A 29 9.72 -26.80 -18.95
N LYS A 30 10.07 -28.10 -18.92
CA LYS A 30 10.90 -28.76 -19.93
C LYS A 30 10.23 -28.77 -21.32
N GLN A 31 8.94 -29.10 -21.39
CA GLN A 31 8.18 -29.11 -22.65
C GLN A 31 8.11 -27.71 -23.28
N LYS A 32 8.08 -26.66 -22.45
CA LYS A 32 8.05 -25.26 -22.87
C LYS A 32 9.43 -24.63 -23.01
N HIS A 33 10.51 -25.42 -23.02
CA HIS A 33 11.89 -24.95 -23.12
C HIS A 33 12.25 -23.85 -22.09
N CYS A 34 11.66 -23.94 -20.89
CA CYS A 34 11.90 -22.99 -19.81
C CYS A 34 13.26 -23.21 -19.18
N VAL A 35 14.06 -22.16 -19.00
CA VAL A 35 15.41 -22.24 -18.41
C VAL A 35 15.33 -22.47 -16.91
N PHE A 36 14.44 -21.73 -16.21
CA PHE A 36 14.20 -21.87 -14.78
C PHE A 36 12.81 -21.37 -14.42
N ILE A 37 12.31 -21.79 -13.29
CA ILE A 37 11.07 -21.34 -12.67
C ILE A 37 11.44 -20.44 -11.51
N LYS A 38 10.90 -19.22 -11.47
CA LYS A 38 10.97 -18.31 -10.33
C LYS A 38 9.66 -18.38 -9.56
N PHE A 39 9.73 -18.38 -8.22
CA PHE A 39 8.53 -18.35 -7.38
C PHE A 39 8.83 -17.73 -6.01
N ASP A 40 7.82 -17.11 -5.43
CA ASP A 40 7.87 -16.42 -4.15
C ASP A 40 6.58 -16.71 -3.35
N PRO A 41 6.49 -17.88 -2.73
CA PRO A 41 5.27 -18.31 -2.06
C PRO A 41 4.92 -17.38 -0.89
N GLY A 42 3.62 -17.14 -0.70
CA GLY A 42 3.09 -16.28 0.37
C GLY A 42 3.21 -16.92 1.76
N ILE A 43 4.33 -17.56 2.07
CA ILE A 43 4.56 -18.20 3.37
C ILE A 43 5.14 -17.17 4.32
N VAL A 44 4.37 -16.83 5.36
CA VAL A 44 4.83 -15.99 6.46
C VAL A 44 5.71 -16.83 7.38
N ILE A 45 6.96 -16.42 7.57
CA ILE A 45 7.90 -17.13 8.46
C ILE A 45 7.84 -16.63 9.89
N ARG A 46 7.53 -15.33 10.07
CA ARG A 46 7.29 -14.71 11.37
C ARG A 46 6.55 -13.40 11.23
N GLU A 47 5.95 -12.99 12.33
CA GLU A 47 5.32 -11.68 12.49
C GLU A 47 6.13 -10.87 13.50
N LEU A 48 6.35 -9.58 13.21
CA LEU A 48 7.18 -8.68 14.00
C LEU A 48 6.38 -7.46 14.44
N SER A 49 6.77 -6.91 15.59
CA SER A 49 6.38 -5.56 16.01
C SER A 49 7.20 -4.50 15.24
N LEU A 50 6.82 -3.22 15.38
CA LEU A 50 7.61 -2.08 14.89
C LEU A 50 9.02 -1.99 15.49
N HIS A 51 9.23 -2.61 16.66
CA HIS A 51 10.53 -2.72 17.33
C HIS A 51 11.30 -3.99 16.93
N LYS A 52 10.83 -4.72 15.92
CA LYS A 52 11.41 -5.98 15.43
C LYS A 52 11.35 -7.13 16.44
N GLU A 53 10.50 -7.02 17.44
CA GLU A 53 10.24 -8.12 18.36
C GLU A 53 9.38 -9.17 17.65
N VAL A 54 9.71 -10.45 17.83
CA VAL A 54 8.95 -11.54 17.25
C VAL A 54 7.64 -11.72 18.01
N LEU A 55 6.53 -11.44 17.35
CA LEU A 55 5.17 -11.62 17.91
C LEU A 55 4.69 -13.06 17.71
N ASN A 56 5.01 -13.63 16.53
CA ASN A 56 4.67 -14.99 16.15
C ASN A 56 5.74 -15.55 15.21
N ALA A 57 6.02 -16.84 15.28
CA ALA A 57 6.98 -17.53 14.41
C ALA A 57 6.40 -18.87 13.95
N HIS A 58 6.49 -19.12 12.64
CA HIS A 58 6.04 -20.39 12.06
C HIS A 58 7.16 -21.43 12.15
N THR A 59 6.88 -22.57 12.77
CA THR A 59 7.86 -23.62 13.09
C THR A 59 8.35 -24.40 11.87
N ASP A 60 7.55 -24.44 10.81
CA ASP A 60 7.79 -25.30 9.65
C ASP A 60 8.75 -24.71 8.61
N THR A 61 9.22 -23.47 8.79
CA THR A 61 10.06 -22.75 7.82
C THR A 61 11.28 -23.54 7.40
N GLN A 62 12.01 -24.16 8.33
CA GLN A 62 13.22 -24.92 8.03
C GLN A 62 12.93 -26.17 7.23
N SER A 63 11.83 -26.88 7.54
CA SER A 63 11.38 -28.04 6.79
C SER A 63 11.02 -27.67 5.35
N ILE A 64 10.27 -26.57 5.16
CA ILE A 64 9.88 -26.08 3.82
C ILE A 64 11.12 -25.70 3.00
N LEU A 65 12.08 -24.99 3.59
CA LEU A 65 13.34 -24.66 2.92
C LEU A 65 14.12 -25.91 2.50
N ALA A 66 14.16 -26.94 3.37
CA ALA A 66 14.82 -28.20 3.07
C ALA A 66 14.14 -28.96 1.92
N ASP A 67 12.81 -28.97 1.89
CA ASP A 67 12.05 -29.62 0.81
C ASP A 67 12.23 -28.92 -0.53
N ILE A 68 12.17 -27.59 -0.54
CA ILE A 68 12.42 -26.81 -1.76
C ILE A 68 13.85 -27.04 -2.25
N LYS A 69 14.82 -27.10 -1.35
CA LYS A 69 16.21 -27.42 -1.69
C LYS A 69 16.36 -28.85 -2.24
N ALA A 70 15.67 -29.85 -1.66
CA ALA A 70 15.70 -31.21 -2.08
C ALA A 70 15.22 -31.41 -3.52
N ILE A 71 14.22 -30.64 -3.96
CA ILE A 71 13.78 -30.66 -5.36
C ILE A 71 14.69 -29.83 -6.30
N GLY A 72 15.79 -29.29 -5.81
CA GLY A 72 16.74 -28.47 -6.57
C GLY A 72 16.44 -26.98 -6.63
N GLY A 73 15.53 -26.48 -5.77
CA GLY A 73 15.27 -25.06 -5.61
C GLY A 73 16.43 -24.33 -4.93
N ILE A 74 16.67 -23.10 -5.36
CA ILE A 74 17.72 -22.22 -4.85
C ILE A 74 17.05 -21.03 -4.20
N HIS A 75 17.14 -20.91 -2.87
CA HIS A 75 16.67 -19.74 -2.13
C HIS A 75 17.55 -18.53 -2.44
N LYS A 76 16.95 -17.38 -2.71
CA LYS A 76 17.68 -16.15 -3.08
C LYS A 76 18.21 -15.36 -1.87
N GLY A 77 18.05 -15.92 -0.68
CA GLY A 77 18.45 -15.30 0.59
C GLY A 77 17.33 -14.53 1.27
N PHE A 78 17.58 -14.18 2.50
CA PHE A 78 16.68 -13.33 3.28
C PHE A 78 17.02 -11.85 3.03
N THR A 79 16.53 -11.34 1.90
CA THR A 79 16.75 -9.96 1.46
C THR A 79 16.06 -8.97 2.39
N THR A 80 16.54 -7.72 2.41
CA THR A 80 16.02 -6.66 3.25
C THR A 80 15.23 -5.62 2.47
N TYR A 81 15.70 -5.28 1.26
CA TYR A 81 15.15 -4.18 0.48
C TYR A 81 14.20 -4.68 -0.61
N ILE A 82 13.16 -3.87 -0.91
CA ILE A 82 12.15 -4.18 -1.93
C ILE A 82 12.79 -4.42 -3.30
N GLU A 83 13.84 -3.68 -3.64
CA GLU A 83 14.49 -3.77 -4.95
C GLU A 83 15.30 -5.06 -5.20
N GLU A 84 15.56 -5.84 -4.16
CA GLU A 84 16.38 -7.05 -4.23
C GLU A 84 15.62 -8.26 -4.79
N THR A 85 14.27 -8.25 -4.69
CA THR A 85 13.37 -9.34 -5.11
C THR A 85 12.23 -8.82 -5.97
N VAL A 86 11.49 -9.72 -6.62
CA VAL A 86 10.32 -9.33 -7.41
C VAL A 86 9.14 -8.95 -6.49
N GLN A 87 8.95 -9.70 -5.39
CA GLN A 87 7.95 -9.38 -4.37
C GLN A 87 8.65 -8.95 -3.08
N PRO A 88 8.16 -7.90 -2.40
CA PRO A 88 8.69 -7.50 -1.09
C PRO A 88 8.60 -8.64 -0.08
N ARG A 89 9.66 -8.81 0.73
CA ARG A 89 9.66 -9.80 1.80
C ARG A 89 8.93 -9.34 3.07
N PHE A 90 8.80 -8.04 3.27
CA PHE A 90 8.15 -7.48 4.45
C PHE A 90 6.90 -6.73 4.03
N HIS A 91 5.78 -7.03 4.68
CA HIS A 91 4.52 -6.32 4.51
C HIS A 91 4.02 -5.83 5.86
N MET A 92 3.53 -4.59 5.89
CA MET A 92 2.80 -4.06 7.04
C MET A 92 1.31 -4.25 6.87
N GLY A 93 0.60 -4.62 7.93
CA GLY A 93 -0.84 -4.79 7.89
C GLY A 93 -1.48 -4.84 9.26
N LEU A 94 -2.82 -4.91 9.29
CA LEU A 94 -3.61 -5.00 10.51
C LEU A 94 -4.52 -6.21 10.48
N TYR A 95 -4.67 -6.83 11.63
CA TYR A 95 -5.77 -7.72 11.96
C TYR A 95 -7.01 -6.92 12.39
N PRO A 96 -8.24 -7.48 12.28
CA PRO A 96 -9.43 -6.83 12.80
C PRO A 96 -9.28 -6.44 14.27
N CYS A 97 -9.56 -5.19 14.57
CA CYS A 97 -9.44 -4.61 15.90
C CYS A 97 -10.36 -3.39 16.05
N GLU A 98 -10.55 -2.94 17.29
CA GLU A 98 -11.17 -1.65 17.57
C GLU A 98 -10.19 -0.53 17.21
N LEU A 99 -10.33 0.02 16.00
CA LEU A 99 -9.37 0.98 15.42
C LEU A 99 -9.13 2.20 16.31
N LYS A 100 -10.15 2.69 17.01
CA LYS A 100 -10.01 3.85 17.90
C LYS A 100 -9.08 3.58 19.08
N GLU A 101 -9.02 2.35 19.55
CA GLU A 101 -8.16 1.92 20.67
C GLU A 101 -6.79 1.50 20.18
N HIS A 102 -6.73 0.90 19.00
CA HIS A 102 -5.50 0.38 18.39
C HIS A 102 -4.58 1.49 17.84
N LEU A 103 -5.17 2.50 17.21
CA LEU A 103 -4.40 3.53 16.51
C LEU A 103 -3.72 4.51 17.50
N PRO A 104 -2.46 4.89 17.26
CA PRO A 104 -1.75 5.88 18.05
C PRO A 104 -2.49 7.23 18.12
N SER A 105 -2.39 7.93 19.25
CA SER A 105 -3.03 9.24 19.44
C SER A 105 -2.64 10.28 18.38
N SER A 106 -1.41 10.20 17.83
CA SER A 106 -0.94 11.06 16.72
C SER A 106 -1.73 10.81 15.43
N THR A 107 -2.02 9.55 15.13
CA THR A 107 -2.82 9.14 13.97
C THR A 107 -4.27 9.56 14.13
N LEU A 108 -4.86 9.35 15.30
CA LEU A 108 -6.21 9.83 15.59
C LEU A 108 -6.33 11.35 15.48
N ARG A 109 -5.30 12.11 15.90
CA ARG A 109 -5.26 13.57 15.69
C ARG A 109 -5.20 13.94 14.21
N SER A 110 -4.44 13.20 13.40
CA SER A 110 -4.36 13.43 11.95
C SER A 110 -5.69 13.14 11.26
N ILE A 111 -6.37 12.06 11.64
CA ILE A 111 -7.73 11.71 11.17
C ILE A 111 -8.73 12.83 11.54
N LYS A 112 -8.76 13.25 12.81
CA LYS A 112 -9.61 14.36 13.26
C LYS A 112 -9.31 15.66 12.52
N LYS A 113 -8.04 15.92 12.16
CA LYS A 113 -7.66 17.10 11.37
C LYS A 113 -8.24 17.02 9.96
N ALA A 114 -8.19 15.85 9.30
CA ALA A 114 -8.80 15.65 7.99
C ALA A 114 -10.33 15.90 8.06
N GLN A 115 -11.01 15.31 9.03
CA GLN A 115 -12.44 15.50 9.25
C GLN A 115 -12.82 16.96 9.49
N LYS A 116 -12.07 17.69 10.33
CA LYS A 116 -12.27 19.14 10.57
C LYS A 116 -12.05 19.99 9.32
N LYS A 117 -11.25 19.52 8.37
CA LYS A 117 -11.05 20.17 7.08
C LYS A 117 -12.06 19.73 6.03
N ASN A 118 -13.13 19.06 6.44
CA ASN A 118 -14.23 18.57 5.60
C ASN A 118 -13.75 17.59 4.50
N VAL A 119 -12.71 16.80 4.78
CA VAL A 119 -12.33 15.69 3.92
C VAL A 119 -13.37 14.58 4.09
N VAL A 120 -13.93 14.11 2.97
CA VAL A 120 -14.89 13.02 2.90
C VAL A 120 -14.30 11.92 2.04
N VAL A 121 -14.37 10.66 2.50
CA VAL A 121 -13.92 9.50 1.73
C VAL A 121 -15.12 8.71 1.26
N GLU A 122 -15.14 8.38 -0.02
CA GLU A 122 -16.23 7.64 -0.66
C GLU A 122 -15.67 6.50 -1.52
N GLU A 123 -16.43 5.42 -1.64
CA GLU A 123 -16.18 4.41 -2.65
C GLU A 123 -16.67 4.94 -4.00
N ALA A 124 -15.73 5.21 -4.91
CA ALA A 124 -16.01 5.88 -6.17
C ALA A 124 -16.22 4.91 -7.36
N GLY A 125 -15.78 3.66 -7.24
CA GLY A 125 -15.87 2.68 -8.31
C GLY A 125 -15.20 3.15 -9.61
N VAL A 126 -15.68 2.65 -10.74
CA VAL A 126 -15.14 2.99 -12.07
C VAL A 126 -15.36 4.46 -12.47
N GLN A 127 -16.35 5.13 -11.89
CA GLN A 127 -16.64 6.54 -12.18
C GLN A 127 -15.55 7.48 -11.69
N GLY A 128 -14.85 7.12 -10.62
CA GLY A 128 -13.74 7.89 -10.06
C GLY A 128 -12.37 7.65 -10.72
N LEU A 129 -12.31 6.84 -11.79
CA LEU A 129 -11.04 6.45 -12.42
C LEU A 129 -10.24 7.61 -13.00
N ASP A 130 -10.90 8.61 -13.56
CA ASP A 130 -10.20 9.78 -14.13
C ASP A 130 -9.51 10.58 -13.05
N GLU A 131 -10.20 10.84 -11.93
CA GLU A 131 -9.65 11.54 -10.78
C GLU A 131 -8.53 10.72 -10.11
N PHE A 132 -8.73 9.41 -9.98
CA PHE A 132 -7.68 8.53 -9.45
C PHE A 132 -6.44 8.50 -10.34
N ALA A 133 -6.60 8.40 -11.65
CA ALA A 133 -5.48 8.41 -12.59
C ALA A 133 -4.67 9.71 -12.51
N GLN A 134 -5.33 10.86 -12.33
CA GLN A 134 -4.65 12.15 -12.10
C GLN A 134 -3.84 12.15 -10.80
N ILE A 135 -4.41 11.63 -9.70
CA ILE A 135 -3.71 11.50 -8.41
C ILE A 135 -2.49 10.57 -8.54
N MET A 136 -2.63 9.46 -9.27
CA MET A 136 -1.53 8.53 -9.50
C MET A 136 -0.43 9.14 -10.36
N HIS A 137 -0.79 9.94 -11.37
CA HIS A 137 0.17 10.68 -12.20
C HIS A 137 0.98 11.69 -11.37
N MET A 138 0.33 12.49 -10.53
CA MET A 138 1.01 13.41 -9.59
C MET A 138 1.97 12.64 -8.64
N THR A 139 1.56 11.44 -8.21
CA THR A 139 2.38 10.59 -7.35
C THR A 139 3.59 10.02 -8.10
N GLU A 140 3.42 9.65 -9.36
CA GLU A 140 4.47 9.17 -10.26
C GLU A 140 5.53 10.25 -10.49
N GLU A 141 5.11 11.46 -10.85
CA GLU A 141 6.01 12.62 -11.06
C GLU A 141 6.81 12.94 -9.81
N ARG A 142 6.15 13.02 -8.64
CA ARG A 142 6.81 13.31 -7.36
C ARG A 142 7.85 12.27 -6.96
N LYS A 143 7.53 10.98 -7.13
CA LYS A 143 8.40 9.86 -6.72
C LYS A 143 9.40 9.46 -7.79
N GLN A 144 9.29 10.02 -9.01
CA GLN A 144 10.09 9.64 -10.18
C GLN A 144 10.09 8.12 -10.44
N VAL A 145 8.92 7.49 -10.28
CA VAL A 145 8.69 6.07 -10.56
C VAL A 145 7.70 5.93 -11.71
N HIS A 146 7.69 4.79 -12.37
CA HIS A 146 6.68 4.50 -13.38
C HIS A 146 5.58 3.63 -12.78
N LEU A 147 4.36 4.17 -12.72
CA LEU A 147 3.19 3.49 -12.19
C LEU A 147 2.28 2.99 -13.32
N ARG A 148 1.22 2.28 -12.96
CA ARG A 148 0.21 1.82 -13.91
C ARG A 148 -0.72 2.96 -14.30
N GLY A 149 -1.17 2.97 -15.55
CA GLY A 149 -2.11 3.96 -16.06
C GLY A 149 -3.58 3.60 -15.83
N LYS A 150 -4.48 4.50 -16.25
CA LYS A 150 -5.94 4.38 -16.11
C LYS A 150 -6.47 3.06 -16.66
N ASP A 151 -6.04 2.64 -17.85
CA ASP A 151 -6.54 1.41 -18.50
C ASP A 151 -6.31 0.16 -17.65
N TYR A 152 -5.17 0.10 -16.95
CA TYR A 152 -4.89 -0.99 -16.03
C TYR A 152 -5.82 -0.96 -14.81
N PHE A 153 -6.06 0.21 -14.23
CA PHE A 153 -6.97 0.35 -13.10
C PHE A 153 -8.42 0.03 -13.47
N GLU A 154 -8.84 0.45 -14.66
CA GLU A 154 -10.16 0.10 -15.20
C GLU A 154 -10.30 -1.41 -15.40
N LEU A 155 -9.29 -2.05 -16.03
CA LEU A 155 -9.26 -3.49 -16.20
C LEU A 155 -9.34 -4.22 -14.86
N LEU A 156 -8.59 -3.77 -13.84
CA LEU A 156 -8.59 -4.35 -12.50
C LEU A 156 -9.98 -4.28 -11.86
N LEU A 157 -10.60 -3.10 -11.82
CA LEU A 157 -11.94 -2.90 -11.23
C LEU A 157 -13.03 -3.67 -11.97
N ARG A 158 -12.97 -3.73 -13.31
CA ARG A 158 -13.94 -4.48 -14.12
C ARG A 158 -13.76 -5.99 -14.03
N THR A 159 -12.52 -6.47 -13.88
CA THR A 159 -12.22 -7.90 -13.77
C THR A 159 -12.64 -8.46 -12.41
N TYR A 160 -12.50 -7.64 -11.36
CA TYR A 160 -12.79 -8.04 -9.98
C TYR A 160 -13.86 -7.15 -9.33
N PRO A 161 -15.09 -7.05 -9.89
CA PRO A 161 -16.08 -6.05 -9.49
C PRO A 161 -16.61 -6.22 -8.06
N LYS A 162 -16.40 -7.39 -7.45
CA LYS A 162 -16.80 -7.68 -6.07
C LYS A 162 -15.64 -7.60 -5.07
N ASN A 163 -14.41 -7.51 -5.57
CA ASN A 163 -13.21 -7.64 -4.74
C ASN A 163 -12.28 -6.45 -4.86
N ALA A 164 -12.34 -5.69 -5.96
CA ALA A 164 -11.52 -4.50 -6.17
C ALA A 164 -12.37 -3.24 -5.94
N HIS A 165 -11.91 -2.37 -5.04
CA HIS A 165 -12.63 -1.19 -4.58
C HIS A 165 -11.74 0.03 -4.70
N LEU A 166 -12.24 1.08 -5.36
CA LEU A 166 -11.60 2.38 -5.46
C LEU A 166 -12.23 3.34 -4.46
N PHE A 167 -11.43 3.85 -3.54
CA PHE A 167 -11.81 4.91 -2.61
C PHE A 167 -11.13 6.21 -2.99
N LEU A 168 -11.90 7.32 -2.96
CA LEU A 168 -11.39 8.66 -3.17
C LEU A 168 -11.72 9.55 -1.97
N ALA A 169 -10.74 10.34 -1.55
CA ALA A 169 -10.91 11.38 -0.56
C ALA A 169 -11.14 12.72 -1.25
N TYR A 170 -12.25 13.36 -0.94
CA TYR A 170 -12.68 14.62 -1.53
C TYR A 170 -12.64 15.76 -0.54
N VAL A 171 -12.45 16.95 -1.06
CA VAL A 171 -12.70 18.23 -0.36
C VAL A 171 -13.34 19.20 -1.35
N ASP A 172 -14.13 20.13 -0.84
CA ASP A 172 -14.59 21.30 -1.59
C ASP A 172 -13.93 22.55 -1.01
N PRO A 173 -12.87 23.09 -1.65
CA PRO A 173 -12.17 24.26 -1.16
C PRO A 173 -13.05 25.50 -1.10
N LYS A 174 -13.96 25.71 -2.06
CA LYS A 174 -14.89 26.86 -2.04
C LYS A 174 -15.87 26.79 -0.88
N GLN A 175 -16.47 25.62 -0.67
CA GLN A 175 -17.38 25.44 0.48
C GLN A 175 -16.62 25.65 1.80
N LYS A 176 -15.37 25.14 1.90
CA LYS A 176 -14.54 25.37 3.08
C LYS A 176 -14.22 26.85 3.29
N MET A 177 -13.88 27.58 2.22
CA MET A 177 -13.64 29.01 2.25
C MET A 177 -14.86 29.74 2.77
N GLN A 178 -16.05 29.46 2.23
CA GLN A 178 -17.30 30.06 2.66
C GLN A 178 -17.57 29.84 4.16
N THR A 179 -17.41 28.60 4.63
CA THR A 179 -17.56 28.26 6.07
C THR A 179 -16.58 29.06 6.95
N LEU A 180 -15.34 29.24 6.49
CA LEU A 180 -14.34 30.00 7.22
C LEU A 180 -14.69 31.53 7.26
N LEU A 181 -15.20 32.08 6.17
CA LEU A 181 -15.64 33.48 6.11
C LEU A 181 -16.86 33.72 7.02
N GLU A 182 -17.82 32.80 7.04
CA GLU A 182 -18.96 32.87 7.96
C GLU A 182 -18.51 32.81 9.43
N LYS A 183 -17.60 31.88 9.75
CA LYS A 183 -17.00 31.78 11.08
C LYS A 183 -16.23 33.03 11.48
N LYS A 184 -15.45 33.60 10.57
CA LYS A 184 -14.73 34.86 10.78
C LYS A 184 -15.69 35.95 11.19
N LYS A 185 -16.78 36.17 10.43
CA LYS A 185 -17.80 37.17 10.72
C LYS A 185 -18.43 36.97 12.10
N GLN A 186 -18.81 35.74 12.44
CA GLN A 186 -19.35 35.41 13.77
C GLN A 186 -18.38 35.76 14.92
N LEU A 187 -17.08 35.49 14.72
CA LEU A 187 -16.05 35.78 15.72
C LEU A 187 -15.84 37.31 15.86
N GLU A 188 -15.86 38.06 14.75
CA GLU A 188 -15.78 39.53 14.75
C GLU A 188 -16.94 40.12 15.49
N ASP A 189 -18.18 39.67 15.24
CA ASP A 189 -19.40 40.14 15.93
C ASP A 189 -19.32 39.89 17.46
N ILE A 190 -18.91 38.66 17.88
CA ILE A 190 -18.75 38.32 19.30
C ILE A 190 -17.69 39.18 19.99
N ILE A 191 -16.57 39.45 19.31
CA ILE A 191 -15.48 40.28 19.88
C ILE A 191 -15.90 41.73 19.98
N ALA A 192 -16.69 42.26 19.02
CA ALA A 192 -17.22 43.60 19.04
C ALA A 192 -18.22 43.83 20.18
N GLU A 193 -19.06 42.81 20.47
CA GLU A 193 -19.98 42.87 21.61
C GLU A 193 -19.26 42.78 22.97
N ARG A 194 -18.27 41.88 23.06
CA ARG A 194 -17.49 41.65 24.29
C ARG A 194 -16.08 41.17 23.98
N PRO A 195 -15.04 41.99 24.26
CA PRO A 195 -13.64 41.58 24.07
C PRO A 195 -13.31 40.28 24.79
N ASN A 196 -12.70 39.30 24.06
CA ASN A 196 -12.39 37.96 24.56
C ASN A 196 -11.10 37.44 23.91
N LYS A 197 -10.02 37.40 24.68
CA LYS A 197 -8.70 36.94 24.21
C LYS A 197 -8.73 35.58 23.54
N LYS A 198 -9.57 34.64 24.02
CA LYS A 198 -9.69 33.31 23.41
C LYS A 198 -10.34 33.41 22.03
N LYS A 199 -11.34 34.28 21.86
CA LYS A 199 -12.00 34.50 20.56
C LYS A 199 -11.13 35.29 19.59
N GLU A 200 -10.33 36.23 20.07
CA GLU A 200 -9.31 36.93 19.28
C GLU A 200 -8.26 35.94 18.74
N HIS A 201 -7.78 35.04 19.57
CA HIS A 201 -6.85 33.98 19.12
C HIS A 201 -7.51 33.03 18.09
N GLU A 202 -8.78 32.67 18.30
CA GLU A 202 -9.55 31.86 17.35
C GLU A 202 -9.74 32.59 16.01
N LEU A 203 -9.97 33.90 16.03
CA LEU A 203 -10.08 34.75 14.84
C LEU A 203 -8.74 34.77 14.06
N LEU A 204 -7.62 34.93 14.77
CA LEU A 204 -6.29 34.91 14.17
C LEU A 204 -6.06 33.57 13.43
N GLN A 205 -6.32 32.44 14.09
CA GLN A 205 -6.22 31.11 13.47
C GLN A 205 -7.15 30.95 12.26
N THR A 206 -8.37 31.52 12.33
CA THR A 206 -9.31 31.45 11.22
C THR A 206 -8.82 32.28 10.02
N ASN A 207 -8.21 33.44 10.24
CA ASN A 207 -7.59 34.23 9.17
C ASN A 207 -6.42 33.49 8.52
N GLU A 208 -5.53 32.86 9.31
CA GLU A 208 -4.44 32.01 8.78
C GLU A 208 -4.96 30.84 7.92
N GLU A 209 -6.08 30.19 8.35
CA GLU A 209 -6.72 29.17 7.55
C GLU A 209 -7.29 29.71 6.23
N ILE A 210 -7.92 30.90 6.25
CA ILE A 210 -8.44 31.59 5.05
C ILE A 210 -7.30 31.87 4.07
N ASP A 211 -6.20 32.43 4.54
CA ASP A 211 -5.04 32.74 3.69
C ASP A 211 -4.44 31.46 3.09
N SER A 212 -4.36 30.40 3.89
CA SER A 212 -3.81 29.10 3.42
C SER A 212 -4.68 28.42 2.37
N ILE A 213 -6.00 28.62 2.37
CA ILE A 213 -6.91 27.96 1.41
C ILE A 213 -7.18 28.81 0.17
N LYS A 214 -6.88 30.10 0.19
CA LYS A 214 -7.15 31.02 -0.90
C LYS A 214 -6.52 30.57 -2.23
N THR A 215 -5.23 30.32 -2.23
CA THR A 215 -4.50 29.81 -3.40
C THR A 215 -5.03 28.45 -3.86
N VAL A 216 -5.45 27.60 -2.91
CA VAL A 216 -6.05 26.31 -3.22
C VAL A 216 -7.41 26.48 -3.92
N CYS A 217 -8.25 27.44 -3.49
CA CYS A 217 -9.53 27.74 -4.13
C CYS A 217 -9.40 28.25 -5.57
N GLU A 218 -8.35 29.03 -5.84
CA GLU A 218 -8.06 29.52 -7.20
C GLU A 218 -7.71 28.37 -8.16
N LYS A 219 -6.90 27.41 -7.69
CA LYS A 219 -6.47 26.25 -8.46
C LYS A 219 -7.54 25.16 -8.56
N TYR A 220 -8.34 24.99 -7.51
CA TYR A 220 -9.34 23.93 -7.36
C TYR A 220 -10.72 24.55 -7.01
N PRO A 221 -11.48 24.98 -8.02
CA PRO A 221 -12.67 25.79 -7.80
C PRO A 221 -13.92 25.03 -7.35
N GLY A 222 -13.86 23.75 -7.14
CA GLY A 222 -14.98 22.89 -6.72
C GLY A 222 -14.55 21.64 -6.01
N ARG A 223 -15.48 20.71 -5.82
CA ARG A 223 -15.20 19.41 -5.22
C ARG A 223 -14.07 18.70 -5.97
N THR A 224 -13.02 18.34 -5.26
CA THR A 224 -11.77 17.84 -5.83
C THR A 224 -11.33 16.58 -5.08
N ALA A 225 -10.95 15.54 -5.82
CA ALA A 225 -10.31 14.37 -5.27
C ALA A 225 -8.85 14.70 -4.90
N ILE A 226 -8.49 14.53 -3.63
CA ILE A 226 -7.20 14.94 -3.07
C ILE A 226 -6.32 13.77 -2.62
N ALA A 227 -6.92 12.59 -2.50
CA ALA A 227 -6.22 11.32 -2.31
C ALA A 227 -7.07 10.18 -2.84
N GLY A 228 -6.46 9.07 -3.16
CA GLY A 228 -7.18 7.88 -3.60
C GLY A 228 -6.39 6.62 -3.36
N GLY A 229 -7.11 5.50 -3.29
CA GLY A 229 -6.50 4.19 -3.16
C GLY A 229 -7.40 3.08 -3.67
N ILE A 230 -6.78 2.10 -4.34
CA ILE A 230 -7.44 0.85 -4.72
C ILE A 230 -7.04 -0.22 -3.73
N MET A 231 -8.04 -0.91 -3.19
CA MET A 231 -7.84 -2.13 -2.43
C MET A 231 -8.42 -3.32 -3.18
N ILE A 232 -7.86 -4.51 -2.96
CA ILE A 232 -8.34 -5.75 -3.56
C ILE A 232 -8.38 -6.86 -2.53
N GLY A 233 -9.51 -7.54 -2.45
CA GLY A 233 -9.72 -8.68 -1.56
C GLY A 233 -9.54 -10.01 -2.29
N TYR A 234 -8.89 -10.97 -1.63
CA TYR A 234 -8.81 -12.35 -2.09
C TYR A 234 -8.84 -13.32 -0.90
N GLY A 235 -9.83 -14.21 -0.90
CA GLY A 235 -10.05 -15.09 0.24
C GLY A 235 -10.33 -14.31 1.50
N LYS A 236 -9.48 -14.46 2.52
CA LYS A 236 -9.61 -13.83 3.82
C LYS A 236 -8.76 -12.56 3.99
N GLU A 237 -8.01 -12.19 2.98
CA GLU A 237 -7.10 -11.04 3.03
C GLU A 237 -7.49 -9.95 2.05
N CYS A 238 -7.18 -8.72 2.41
CA CYS A 238 -7.34 -7.57 1.56
C CYS A 238 -6.02 -6.80 1.46
N GLU A 239 -5.65 -6.35 0.27
CA GLU A 239 -4.44 -5.56 0.02
C GLU A 239 -4.80 -4.15 -0.43
N MET A 240 -4.25 -3.13 0.23
CA MET A 240 -4.24 -1.75 -0.23
C MET A 240 -3.18 -1.63 -1.34
N LEU A 241 -3.58 -1.91 -2.57
CA LEU A 241 -2.68 -2.19 -3.69
C LEU A 241 -2.04 -0.92 -4.28
N TYR A 242 -2.81 0.15 -4.39
CA TYR A 242 -2.36 1.44 -4.89
C TYR A 242 -2.89 2.56 -4.01
N ALA A 243 -2.07 3.56 -3.74
CA ALA A 243 -2.48 4.78 -3.06
C ALA A 243 -1.66 5.98 -3.55
N GLY A 244 -2.33 7.11 -3.69
CA GLY A 244 -1.73 8.38 -4.08
C GLY A 244 -2.40 9.56 -3.41
N SER A 245 -1.75 10.73 -3.47
CA SER A 245 -2.29 11.99 -2.96
C SER A 245 -1.79 13.18 -3.75
N ASN A 246 -2.61 14.22 -3.78
CA ASN A 246 -2.25 15.53 -4.29
C ASN A 246 -1.49 16.31 -3.21
N ASP A 247 -0.29 16.79 -3.54
CA ASP A 247 0.63 17.45 -2.60
C ASP A 247 0.11 18.80 -2.11
N ASP A 248 -0.67 19.53 -2.89
CA ASP A 248 -1.28 20.78 -2.49
C ASP A 248 -2.19 20.63 -1.24
N PHE A 249 -2.64 19.40 -0.98
CA PHE A 249 -3.53 19.07 0.13
C PHE A 249 -2.89 18.24 1.24
N MET A 250 -1.55 18.15 1.29
CA MET A 250 -0.86 17.34 2.32
C MET A 250 -1.18 17.80 3.75
N ASN A 251 -1.43 19.10 3.94
CA ASN A 251 -1.82 19.66 5.23
C ASN A 251 -3.24 19.29 5.68
N PHE A 252 -4.08 18.74 4.76
CA PHE A 252 -5.41 18.19 5.06
C PHE A 252 -5.34 16.77 5.63
N ARG A 253 -4.19 16.10 5.54
CA ARG A 253 -3.99 14.73 6.03
C ARG A 253 -4.94 13.69 5.42
N PRO A 254 -5.28 13.76 4.11
CA PRO A 254 -6.33 12.93 3.52
C PRO A 254 -6.01 11.44 3.59
N GLN A 255 -4.73 11.05 3.47
CA GLN A 255 -4.28 9.66 3.51
C GLN A 255 -4.64 8.96 4.82
N TYR A 256 -4.63 9.66 5.97
CA TYR A 256 -4.98 9.06 7.25
C TYR A 256 -6.45 8.68 7.31
N LEU A 257 -7.34 9.53 6.78
CA LEU A 257 -8.77 9.24 6.73
C LEU A 257 -9.08 8.16 5.67
N LEU A 258 -8.40 8.20 4.51
CA LEU A 258 -8.52 7.19 3.46
C LEU A 258 -8.18 5.79 3.99
N TYR A 259 -7.03 5.64 4.66
CA TYR A 259 -6.60 4.36 5.23
C TYR A 259 -7.54 3.89 6.33
N LEU A 260 -8.00 4.79 7.21
CA LEU A 260 -9.02 4.44 8.21
C LEU A 260 -10.26 3.86 7.54
N THR A 261 -10.83 4.55 6.54
CA THR A 261 -12.02 4.11 5.82
C THR A 261 -11.81 2.75 5.14
N GLN A 262 -10.64 2.53 4.55
CA GLN A 262 -10.30 1.25 3.92
C GLN A 262 -10.18 0.11 4.95
N PHE A 263 -9.62 0.36 6.14
CA PHE A 263 -9.61 -0.64 7.24
C PHE A 263 -11.02 -0.93 7.74
N GLU A 264 -11.82 0.10 8.00
CA GLU A 264 -13.22 -0.05 8.44
C GLU A 264 -14.03 -0.85 7.41
N TYR A 265 -13.88 -0.54 6.13
CA TYR A 265 -14.50 -1.28 5.04
C TYR A 265 -14.10 -2.76 5.08
N ALA A 266 -12.81 -3.05 5.09
CA ALA A 266 -12.31 -4.42 5.04
C ALA A 266 -12.77 -5.24 6.26
N PHE A 267 -12.68 -4.69 7.46
CA PHE A 267 -13.09 -5.40 8.68
C PHE A 267 -14.60 -5.64 8.71
N SER A 268 -15.41 -4.67 8.26
CA SER A 268 -16.87 -4.85 8.16
C SER A 268 -17.29 -5.89 7.11
N HIS A 269 -16.43 -6.19 6.13
CA HIS A 269 -16.64 -7.20 5.10
C HIS A 269 -15.99 -8.55 5.43
N GLY A 270 -15.48 -8.73 6.65
CA GLY A 270 -15.00 -10.02 7.17
C GLY A 270 -13.60 -10.42 6.73
N TYR A 271 -12.80 -9.50 6.20
CA TYR A 271 -11.39 -9.79 5.94
C TYR A 271 -10.63 -9.97 7.27
N GLU A 272 -9.84 -11.04 7.36
CA GLU A 272 -9.08 -11.42 8.55
C GLU A 272 -7.71 -10.72 8.64
N PHE A 273 -7.22 -10.16 7.55
CA PHE A 273 -5.99 -9.35 7.50
C PHE A 273 -6.05 -8.33 6.37
N VAL A 274 -5.63 -7.10 6.65
CA VAL A 274 -5.51 -6.03 5.66
C VAL A 274 -4.06 -5.62 5.54
N THR A 275 -3.44 -5.91 4.40
CA THR A 275 -2.06 -5.48 4.14
C THR A 275 -2.02 -4.12 3.48
N MET A 276 -1.16 -3.25 3.98
CA MET A 276 -0.79 -1.97 3.37
C MET A 276 0.30 -2.14 2.29
N GLY A 277 0.65 -3.39 1.95
CA GLY A 277 1.68 -3.73 0.97
C GLY A 277 3.12 -3.70 1.51
N GLY A 278 4.06 -3.90 0.60
CA GLY A 278 5.47 -4.08 0.89
C GLY A 278 6.18 -2.87 1.49
N ILE A 279 7.24 -3.15 2.25
CA ILE A 279 8.13 -2.20 2.88
C ILE A 279 9.57 -2.72 2.83
N ASP A 280 10.55 -1.85 3.02
CA ASP A 280 11.93 -2.26 3.30
C ASP A 280 12.04 -2.84 4.72
N GLY A 281 12.80 -3.92 4.89
CA GLY A 281 12.94 -4.62 6.17
C GLY A 281 13.77 -3.89 7.23
N ASP A 282 14.37 -2.73 6.91
CA ASP A 282 14.99 -1.86 7.89
C ASP A 282 14.02 -0.82 8.50
N PHE A 283 12.84 -0.62 7.85
CA PHE A 283 11.73 0.27 8.22
C PHE A 283 12.10 1.77 8.24
N LYS A 284 13.14 2.18 7.49
CA LYS A 284 13.64 3.56 7.53
C LYS A 284 13.13 4.44 6.41
N ASP A 285 12.64 3.87 5.33
CA ASP A 285 12.09 4.63 4.20
C ASP A 285 10.80 5.37 4.58
N GLY A 286 10.46 6.42 3.82
CA GLY A 286 9.30 7.26 4.11
C GLY A 286 7.95 6.53 4.01
N LEU A 287 7.86 5.45 3.20
CA LEU A 287 6.65 4.64 3.09
C LEU A 287 6.45 3.78 4.34
N SER A 288 7.52 3.14 4.81
CA SER A 288 7.53 2.39 6.07
C SER A 288 7.18 3.28 7.26
N GLN A 289 7.75 4.49 7.33
CA GLN A 289 7.44 5.46 8.38
C GLN A 289 5.96 5.91 8.34
N PHE A 290 5.40 6.14 7.15
CA PHE A 290 3.97 6.47 7.04
C PHE A 290 3.09 5.31 7.52
N LYS A 291 3.33 4.09 7.05
CA LYS A 291 2.56 2.90 7.44
C LYS A 291 2.68 2.58 8.93
N SER A 292 3.84 2.83 9.54
CA SER A 292 4.07 2.66 10.98
C SER A 292 3.14 3.49 11.87
N ASN A 293 2.61 4.61 11.35
CA ASN A 293 1.62 5.41 12.08
C ASN A 293 0.32 4.66 12.40
N PHE A 294 0.05 3.55 11.73
CA PHE A 294 -1.15 2.74 11.98
C PHE A 294 -0.92 1.59 12.98
N ASN A 295 0.27 1.53 13.63
CA ASN A 295 0.65 0.48 14.58
C ASN A 295 0.48 -0.94 14.00
N PRO A 296 1.07 -1.23 12.82
CA PRO A 296 0.85 -2.49 12.12
C PRO A 296 1.64 -3.65 12.73
N VAL A 297 1.18 -4.87 12.41
CA VAL A 297 2.00 -6.07 12.43
C VAL A 297 2.80 -6.15 11.13
N ILE A 298 4.04 -6.60 11.21
CA ILE A 298 4.91 -6.78 10.05
C ILE A 298 5.01 -8.28 9.77
N ARG A 299 4.52 -8.71 8.61
CA ARG A 299 4.70 -10.08 8.13
C ARG A 299 5.99 -10.18 7.34
N GLU A 300 6.87 -11.07 7.75
CA GLU A 300 8.08 -11.44 7.02
C GLU A 300 7.82 -12.73 6.26
N TYR A 301 7.99 -12.68 4.93
CA TYR A 301 7.78 -13.82 4.04
C TYR A 301 9.07 -14.61 3.81
N ILE A 302 8.93 -15.89 3.45
CA ILE A 302 10.04 -16.81 3.21
C ILE A 302 10.99 -16.33 2.10
N GLY A 303 10.49 -15.51 1.15
CA GLY A 303 11.29 -14.94 0.08
C GLY A 303 11.22 -15.70 -1.25
N GLU A 304 12.16 -15.38 -2.13
CA GLU A 304 12.18 -15.80 -3.54
C GLU A 304 13.05 -17.02 -3.77
N PHE A 305 12.61 -17.87 -4.69
CA PHE A 305 13.33 -19.07 -5.12
C PHE A 305 13.47 -19.13 -6.64
N ASP A 306 14.59 -19.66 -7.09
CA ASP A 306 14.79 -20.12 -8.46
C ASP A 306 14.88 -21.64 -8.50
N LEU A 307 14.13 -22.29 -9.41
CA LEU A 307 14.21 -23.73 -9.67
C LEU A 307 14.79 -23.95 -11.07
N PRO A 308 16.08 -24.21 -11.20
CA PRO A 308 16.73 -24.44 -12.49
C PRO A 308 16.20 -25.67 -13.20
N ILE A 309 15.77 -25.54 -14.45
CA ILE A 309 15.37 -26.64 -15.35
C ILE A 309 16.55 -27.04 -16.24
N HIS A 310 17.27 -26.03 -16.78
CA HIS A 310 18.50 -26.22 -17.54
C HIS A 310 19.67 -25.56 -16.79
N LYS A 311 20.39 -26.33 -15.99
CA LYS A 311 21.42 -25.83 -15.05
C LYS A 311 22.50 -24.96 -15.72
N ILE A 312 23.00 -25.36 -16.90
CA ILE A 312 24.03 -24.61 -17.63
C ILE A 312 23.49 -23.27 -18.10
N MET A 313 22.31 -23.27 -18.71
CA MET A 313 21.66 -22.04 -19.17
C MET A 313 21.29 -21.12 -18.02
N TYR A 314 20.85 -21.68 -16.88
CA TYR A 314 20.58 -20.90 -15.66
C TYR A 314 21.85 -20.24 -15.13
N ALA A 315 22.99 -20.96 -15.07
CA ALA A 315 24.27 -20.39 -14.65
C ALA A 315 24.73 -19.26 -15.57
N ALA A 316 24.57 -19.43 -16.88
CA ALA A 316 24.87 -18.37 -17.88
C ALA A 316 23.95 -17.17 -17.72
N ALA A 317 22.64 -17.39 -17.56
CA ALA A 317 21.65 -16.31 -17.35
C ALA A 317 21.94 -15.50 -16.09
N ASN A 318 22.28 -16.14 -14.98
CA ASN A 318 22.63 -15.45 -13.73
C ASN A 318 23.90 -14.60 -13.81
N LYS A 319 24.86 -14.98 -14.64
CA LYS A 319 26.07 -14.18 -14.90
C LYS A 319 25.79 -12.98 -15.83
N LEU A 320 24.92 -13.15 -16.82
CA LEU A 320 24.64 -12.13 -17.84
C LEU A 320 23.55 -11.11 -17.40
N LEU A 321 22.53 -11.53 -16.69
CA LEU A 321 21.41 -10.69 -16.26
C LEU A 321 21.81 -9.45 -15.45
N PRO A 322 22.74 -9.50 -14.49
CA PRO A 322 23.20 -8.32 -13.76
C PRO A 322 23.87 -7.30 -14.67
N SER A 323 24.69 -7.78 -15.63
CA SER A 323 25.39 -6.94 -16.60
C SER A 323 24.42 -6.27 -17.58
N ILE A 324 23.41 -6.97 -18.04
CA ILE A 324 22.34 -6.44 -18.90
C ILE A 324 21.49 -5.42 -18.16
N LYS A 325 21.09 -5.69 -16.90
CA LYS A 325 20.36 -4.73 -16.06
C LYS A 325 21.16 -3.44 -15.86
N LYS A 326 22.46 -3.55 -15.62
CA LYS A 326 23.36 -2.38 -15.48
C LYS A 326 23.46 -1.55 -16.75
N LEU A 327 23.54 -2.22 -17.92
CA LEU A 327 23.58 -1.56 -19.22
C LEU A 327 22.26 -0.86 -19.57
N LEU A 328 21.11 -1.43 -19.19
CA LEU A 328 19.80 -0.84 -19.41
C LEU A 328 19.50 0.33 -18.44
N LYS A 329 20.02 0.28 -17.21
CA LYS A 329 19.93 1.42 -16.26
C LYS A 329 20.76 2.64 -16.71
N ASN A 330 21.87 2.41 -17.39
CA ASN A 330 22.74 3.49 -17.88
C ASN A 330 22.27 4.11 -19.22
N LYS A 331 21.21 3.58 -19.83
CA LYS A 331 20.60 4.11 -21.07
C LYS A 331 19.30 4.91 -20.84
N LYS A 332 18.87 5.06 -19.60
CA LYS A 332 17.80 5.95 -19.16
C LYS A 332 18.39 7.15 -18.43
#